data_7fa09afa211faab07682199baccfa195
#
_entry.id   7fa09afa211faab07682199baccfa195
#
_cell.length_a   1.000
_cell.length_b   1.000
_cell.length_c   1.000
_cell.angle_alpha   90.00
_cell.angle_beta   90.00
_cell.angle_gamma   90.00
#
_symmetry.space_group_name_H-M   'P 1'
#
loop_
_entity.id
_entity.type
_entity.pdbx_description
1 polymer ?
#
loop_
_entity_poly.entity_id
_entity_poly.type
_entity_poly.pdbx_seq_one_letter_code
_entity_poly.pdbx_strand_id
1 'polypeptide(L)'
;NSPRLNGNLIDYTFWSWTNIRAILLNLFVPVIGGENLLYHDYWYYFYQIGIYCGALALLVIPQLFVQRRPKEDKVRYGIVLALLVLSLISPKIGILFHLSYSLRYTCYIAIVLLLLAAKAFEQPFHPVTLGISAAVLIAIAAVLSFGCSGLAPSELVQYPEAILLWVSMGLILLYTTGLALESTWKTGRLAVLGLAVIEVLVFSNVTIRTKTTQRTPAEYLYQDQQVTETYARLHEDDPSFFRVNLLEGVQADPSVLPNTSMYYGIPALSGYDSVYCSALHDYLAWQGLYPDVSWNFRINDSRMDGILNAKYTIVTPTTAPLVSKTARLLTEYSSDVLFVYRNANAAGAAVTVNTFLPESQMREWMQDIEGNRNRMVNALQKYTIIDDKSYSAWGTSYTSIKQKGFDGFQDGTKLTFKLTLETQSPVRFSIPADKGWKMRIDDVETDWQVCDGGFILAILPEGPHTVEFTYHTPGFGAGLVLSIAGLAAAIIWLSGKGGMHAMREV
;
A
#
# COMPACT_ATOMS: atom_id res chain seq x y z
N ASN A 1 -6.64 -13.43 6.87
CA ASN A 1 -7.87 -12.80 6.40
C ASN A 1 -7.69 -11.30 6.52
N SER A 2 -7.48 -10.62 5.40
CA SER A 2 -7.44 -9.16 5.38
C SER A 2 -8.85 -8.66 5.69
N PRO A 3 -9.05 -7.71 6.62
CA PRO A 3 -10.35 -7.07 6.87
C PRO A 3 -10.97 -6.45 5.62
N ARG A 4 -10.16 -6.11 4.62
CA ARG A 4 -10.62 -5.69 3.29
C ARG A 4 -11.41 -6.76 2.54
N LEU A 5 -11.25 -8.03 2.87
CA LEU A 5 -12.03 -9.11 2.28
C LEU A 5 -13.40 -9.30 2.95
N ASN A 6 -13.62 -8.71 4.13
CA ASN A 6 -14.88 -8.82 4.86
C ASN A 6 -15.80 -7.60 4.68
N GLY A 7 -15.31 -6.48 4.14
CA GLY A 7 -16.13 -5.32 3.80
C GLY A 7 -16.70 -5.45 2.40
N ASN A 8 -18.00 -5.26 2.23
CA ASN A 8 -18.81 -5.21 1.01
C ASN A 8 -17.99 -5.15 -0.30
N LEU A 9 -17.40 -6.28 -0.66
CA LEU A 9 -16.61 -6.43 -1.86
C LEU A 9 -17.54 -6.30 -3.05
N ILE A 10 -17.69 -5.05 -3.49
CA ILE A 10 -18.12 -4.65 -4.82
C ILE A 10 -19.49 -5.23 -5.20
N ASP A 11 -20.53 -4.50 -4.85
CA ASP A 11 -21.87 -4.70 -5.40
C ASP A 11 -21.93 -4.41 -6.91
N TYR A 12 -20.89 -3.84 -7.50
CA TYR A 12 -20.85 -3.45 -8.90
C TYR A 12 -20.27 -4.55 -9.78
N THR A 13 -21.08 -5.03 -10.71
CA THR A 13 -20.62 -5.94 -11.77
C THR A 13 -19.86 -5.17 -12.86
N PHE A 14 -20.24 -3.92 -13.11
CA PHE A 14 -19.63 -3.03 -14.09
C PHE A 14 -19.33 -1.67 -13.47
N TRP A 15 -18.30 -1.00 -14.00
CA TRP A 15 -17.96 0.36 -13.59
C TRP A 15 -19.07 1.36 -13.95
N SER A 16 -19.17 2.44 -13.16
CA SER A 16 -20.01 3.59 -13.51
C SER A 16 -19.54 4.21 -14.84
N TRP A 17 -20.43 4.95 -15.51
CA TRP A 17 -20.06 5.69 -16.71
C TRP A 17 -18.88 6.64 -16.49
N THR A 18 -18.80 7.24 -15.33
CA THR A 18 -17.70 8.11 -14.94
C THR A 18 -16.36 7.36 -14.94
N ASN A 19 -16.31 6.16 -14.37
CA ASN A 19 -15.10 5.34 -14.39
C ASN A 19 -14.69 4.92 -15.81
N ILE A 20 -15.67 4.59 -16.68
CA ILE A 20 -15.41 4.26 -18.08
C ILE A 20 -14.80 5.47 -18.81
N ARG A 21 -15.30 6.67 -18.57
CA ARG A 21 -14.71 7.90 -19.16
C ARG A 21 -13.26 8.08 -18.72
N ALA A 22 -12.91 7.83 -17.45
CA ALA A 22 -11.53 7.90 -16.98
C ALA A 22 -10.64 6.85 -17.63
N ILE A 23 -11.12 5.63 -17.79
CA ILE A 23 -10.40 4.57 -18.50
C ILE A 23 -10.12 5.02 -19.94
N LEU A 24 -11.11 5.56 -20.62
CA LEU A 24 -10.97 6.07 -21.98
C LEU A 24 -9.98 7.24 -22.07
N LEU A 25 -10.05 8.19 -21.12
CA LEU A 25 -9.08 9.30 -21.05
C LEU A 25 -7.64 8.78 -20.91
N ASN A 26 -7.44 7.80 -20.06
CA ASN A 26 -6.13 7.19 -19.83
C ASN A 26 -5.56 6.40 -21.02
N LEU A 27 -6.34 6.09 -22.02
CA LEU A 27 -5.82 5.55 -23.28
C LEU A 27 -5.04 6.60 -24.11
N PHE A 28 -5.42 7.88 -23.97
CA PHE A 28 -4.84 9.00 -24.74
C PHE A 28 -3.83 9.82 -23.97
N VAL A 29 -3.96 9.88 -22.66
CA VAL A 29 -3.18 10.77 -21.79
C VAL A 29 -2.76 10.01 -20.54
N PRO A 30 -1.48 10.06 -20.13
CA PRO A 30 -1.07 9.50 -18.86
C PRO A 30 -1.65 10.34 -17.73
N VAL A 31 -2.55 9.78 -16.95
CA VAL A 31 -3.09 10.41 -15.75
C VAL A 31 -2.41 9.79 -14.54
N ILE A 32 -1.63 10.57 -13.83
CA ILE A 32 -1.01 10.20 -12.56
C ILE A 32 -1.83 10.82 -11.45
N GLY A 33 -2.27 10.02 -10.49
CA GLY A 33 -3.15 10.28 -9.38
C GLY A 33 -3.37 11.72 -8.92
N GLY A 34 -4.53 12.00 -8.39
CA GLY A 34 -5.00 13.30 -7.97
C GLY A 34 -6.32 13.67 -8.64
N GLU A 35 -6.83 14.85 -8.34
CA GLU A 35 -7.97 15.42 -9.06
C GLU A 35 -7.62 15.52 -10.55
N ASN A 36 -8.43 14.92 -11.39
CA ASN A 36 -8.36 15.12 -12.83
C ASN A 36 -9.61 15.84 -13.31
N LEU A 37 -9.57 16.30 -14.56
CA LEU A 37 -10.65 17.06 -15.17
C LEU A 37 -12.04 16.42 -15.13
N LEU A 38 -12.10 15.11 -15.00
CA LEU A 38 -13.36 14.34 -14.98
C LEU A 38 -13.79 13.96 -13.56
N TYR A 39 -12.93 14.17 -12.57
CA TYR A 39 -13.14 13.73 -11.19
C TYR A 39 -12.67 14.80 -10.21
N HIS A 40 -13.61 15.47 -9.58
CA HIS A 40 -13.36 16.38 -8.46
C HIS A 40 -13.33 15.66 -7.11
N ASP A 41 -13.55 14.34 -7.06
CA ASP A 41 -13.67 13.58 -5.82
C ASP A 41 -12.34 12.94 -5.38
N TYR A 42 -11.92 13.28 -4.19
CA TYR A 42 -10.72 12.83 -3.49
C TYR A 42 -10.59 11.29 -3.38
N TRP A 43 -11.69 10.55 -3.51
CA TRP A 43 -11.75 9.10 -3.36
C TRP A 43 -11.11 8.31 -4.50
N TYR A 44 -10.87 8.92 -5.65
CA TYR A 44 -10.31 8.26 -6.84
C TYR A 44 -8.80 8.07 -6.82
N TYR A 45 -8.12 8.47 -5.75
CA TYR A 45 -6.69 8.21 -5.53
C TYR A 45 -6.32 6.73 -5.64
N PHE A 46 -7.26 5.83 -5.36
CA PHE A 46 -7.09 4.39 -5.39
C PHE A 46 -7.25 3.75 -6.77
N TYR A 47 -7.84 4.46 -7.70
CA TYR A 47 -8.15 3.96 -9.03
C TYR A 47 -7.16 4.47 -10.07
N GLN A 48 -5.88 4.50 -9.73
CA GLN A 48 -4.83 4.88 -10.69
C GLN A 48 -4.84 3.93 -11.88
N ILE A 49 -5.28 4.43 -13.02
CA ILE A 49 -5.33 3.71 -14.27
C ILE A 49 -4.03 4.00 -15.01
N GLY A 50 -3.20 2.99 -15.21
CA GLY A 50 -1.91 3.11 -15.90
C GLY A 50 -1.90 2.41 -17.26
N ILE A 51 -2.91 2.67 -18.13
CA ILE A 51 -3.02 2.01 -19.43
C ILE A 51 -2.45 2.81 -20.60
N TYR A 52 -1.96 4.02 -20.34
CA TYR A 52 -1.37 4.83 -21.40
C TYR A 52 -0.18 4.12 -22.05
N CYS A 53 -0.28 3.90 -23.36
CA CYS A 53 0.75 3.24 -24.17
C CYS A 53 1.10 4.04 -25.43
N GLY A 54 0.66 5.30 -25.49
CA GLY A 54 0.81 6.17 -26.67
C GLY A 54 -0.29 5.96 -27.72
N ALA A 55 -0.66 7.05 -28.38
CA ALA A 55 -1.71 7.04 -29.40
C ALA A 55 -1.37 6.12 -30.59
N LEU A 56 -0.08 5.96 -30.91
CA LEU A 56 0.40 5.09 -31.99
C LEU A 56 0.02 3.63 -31.74
N ALA A 57 0.14 3.13 -30.52
CA ALA A 57 -0.19 1.74 -30.22
C ALA A 57 -1.67 1.43 -30.50
N LEU A 58 -2.55 2.32 -30.08
CA LEU A 58 -4.00 2.18 -30.32
C LEU A 58 -4.35 2.24 -31.81
N LEU A 59 -3.66 3.11 -32.56
CA LEU A 59 -3.88 3.29 -33.99
C LEU A 59 -3.56 2.02 -34.80
N VAL A 60 -2.50 1.30 -34.42
CA VAL A 60 -2.00 0.18 -35.25
C VAL A 60 -2.57 -1.17 -34.86
N ILE A 61 -3.09 -1.39 -33.68
CA ILE A 61 -3.65 -2.68 -33.21
C ILE A 61 -4.74 -3.22 -34.17
N PRO A 62 -5.69 -2.44 -34.71
CA PRO A 62 -6.68 -2.94 -35.65
C PRO A 62 -6.10 -3.55 -36.93
N GLN A 63 -4.86 -3.21 -37.31
CA GLN A 63 -4.16 -3.77 -38.47
C GLN A 63 -3.96 -5.29 -38.34
N LEU A 64 -3.83 -5.84 -37.13
CA LEU A 64 -3.67 -7.26 -36.87
C LEU A 64 -4.78 -8.12 -37.52
N PHE A 65 -5.97 -7.55 -37.70
CA PHE A 65 -7.14 -8.24 -38.21
C PHE A 65 -7.25 -8.18 -39.74
N VAL A 66 -6.64 -7.17 -40.37
CA VAL A 66 -6.67 -6.98 -41.83
C VAL A 66 -5.38 -7.45 -42.53
N GLN A 67 -4.26 -7.48 -41.83
CA GLN A 67 -2.99 -7.99 -42.33
C GLN A 67 -3.08 -9.48 -42.73
N ARG A 68 -2.18 -9.92 -43.61
CA ARG A 68 -2.11 -11.33 -44.07
C ARG A 68 -1.54 -12.21 -42.95
N ARG A 69 -2.40 -12.68 -42.06
CA ARG A 69 -2.08 -13.53 -40.90
C ARG A 69 -2.98 -14.77 -40.90
N PRO A 70 -2.49 -15.90 -40.30
CA PRO A 70 -3.33 -17.08 -40.08
C PRO A 70 -4.60 -16.71 -39.33
N LYS A 71 -5.72 -17.37 -39.61
CA LYS A 71 -7.01 -17.15 -38.97
C LYS A 71 -6.91 -17.39 -37.44
N GLU A 72 -6.11 -18.37 -37.04
CA GLU A 72 -5.87 -18.71 -35.64
C GLU A 72 -5.24 -17.55 -34.86
N ASP A 73 -4.26 -16.86 -35.45
CA ASP A 73 -3.63 -15.71 -34.81
C ASP A 73 -4.62 -14.54 -34.62
N LYS A 74 -5.43 -14.28 -35.66
CA LYS A 74 -6.48 -13.25 -35.56
C LYS A 74 -7.49 -13.56 -34.44
N VAL A 75 -7.89 -14.84 -34.30
CA VAL A 75 -8.76 -15.29 -33.21
C VAL A 75 -8.06 -15.10 -31.85
N ARG A 76 -6.79 -15.48 -31.74
CA ARG A 76 -6.01 -15.25 -30.47
C ARG A 76 -5.93 -13.78 -30.11
N TYR A 77 -5.62 -12.89 -31.04
CA TYR A 77 -5.60 -11.43 -30.77
C TYR A 77 -6.98 -10.92 -30.38
N GLY A 78 -8.04 -11.41 -31.02
CA GLY A 78 -9.43 -11.06 -30.66
C GLY A 78 -9.79 -11.48 -29.24
N ILE A 79 -9.43 -12.71 -28.83
CA ILE A 79 -9.65 -13.21 -27.48
C ILE A 79 -8.88 -12.35 -26.45
N VAL A 80 -7.59 -12.06 -26.73
CA VAL A 80 -6.78 -11.23 -25.84
C VAL A 80 -7.40 -9.85 -25.67
N LEU A 81 -7.76 -9.17 -26.76
CA LEU A 81 -8.40 -7.85 -26.69
C LEU A 81 -9.75 -7.89 -25.98
N ALA A 82 -10.57 -8.91 -26.22
CA ALA A 82 -11.84 -9.08 -25.52
C ALA A 82 -11.64 -9.24 -24.00
N LEU A 83 -10.66 -10.05 -23.59
CA LEU A 83 -10.32 -10.22 -22.18
C LEU A 83 -9.80 -8.92 -21.55
N LEU A 84 -8.96 -8.15 -22.27
CA LEU A 84 -8.49 -6.84 -21.80
C LEU A 84 -9.67 -5.86 -21.62
N VAL A 85 -10.57 -5.76 -22.59
CA VAL A 85 -11.76 -4.90 -22.53
C VAL A 85 -12.65 -5.34 -21.36
N LEU A 86 -12.93 -6.63 -21.23
CA LEU A 86 -13.73 -7.16 -20.11
C LEU A 86 -13.10 -6.85 -18.76
N SER A 87 -11.77 -6.97 -18.62
CA SER A 87 -11.08 -6.63 -17.38
C SER A 87 -11.14 -5.14 -17.06
N LEU A 88 -11.20 -4.28 -18.08
CA LEU A 88 -11.31 -2.83 -17.88
C LEU A 88 -12.72 -2.36 -17.50
N ILE A 89 -13.75 -3.00 -18.03
CA ILE A 89 -15.15 -2.59 -17.77
C ILE A 89 -15.76 -3.29 -16.57
N SER A 90 -15.23 -4.42 -16.13
CA SER A 90 -15.76 -5.20 -14.99
C SER A 90 -14.73 -5.27 -13.85
N PRO A 91 -15.01 -4.62 -12.69
CA PRO A 91 -14.15 -4.71 -11.53
C PRO A 91 -13.99 -6.15 -11.03
N LYS A 92 -15.00 -6.99 -11.15
CA LYS A 92 -14.95 -8.41 -10.71
C LYS A 92 -13.92 -9.21 -11.51
N ILE A 93 -13.84 -8.98 -12.82
CA ILE A 93 -12.83 -9.62 -13.68
C ILE A 93 -11.44 -9.04 -13.37
N GLY A 94 -11.35 -7.73 -13.15
CA GLY A 94 -10.12 -7.08 -12.73
C GLY A 94 -9.56 -7.65 -11.42
N ILE A 95 -10.42 -7.94 -10.44
CA ILE A 95 -10.04 -8.59 -9.18
C ILE A 95 -9.47 -9.99 -9.42
N LEU A 96 -10.01 -10.76 -10.35
CA LEU A 96 -9.52 -12.09 -10.69
C LEU A 96 -8.04 -12.06 -11.13
N PHE A 97 -7.63 -11.00 -11.84
CA PHE A 97 -6.26 -10.85 -12.29
C PHE A 97 -5.31 -10.27 -11.25
N HIS A 98 -5.80 -9.53 -10.27
CA HIS A 98 -4.94 -8.77 -9.37
C HIS A 98 -5.28 -8.88 -7.88
N LEU A 99 -6.33 -9.62 -7.50
CA LEU A 99 -6.80 -9.74 -6.11
C LEU A 99 -7.09 -8.38 -5.44
N SER A 100 -7.28 -7.31 -6.20
CA SER A 100 -7.53 -5.96 -5.74
C SER A 100 -8.60 -5.27 -6.58
N TYR A 101 -9.45 -4.46 -5.94
CA TYR A 101 -10.43 -3.62 -6.61
C TYR A 101 -9.81 -2.36 -7.24
N SER A 102 -8.52 -2.13 -7.08
CA SER A 102 -7.82 -1.00 -7.71
C SER A 102 -7.45 -1.34 -9.15
N LEU A 103 -7.55 -0.35 -10.05
CA LEU A 103 -7.16 -0.49 -11.46
C LEU A 103 -5.63 -0.47 -11.67
N ARG A 104 -4.83 -0.68 -10.62
CA ARG A 104 -3.35 -0.70 -10.69
C ARG A 104 -2.79 -1.76 -11.62
N TYR A 105 -3.53 -2.85 -11.86
CA TYR A 105 -3.13 -3.90 -12.82
C TYR A 105 -3.15 -3.41 -14.27
N THR A 106 -3.71 -2.25 -14.55
CA THR A 106 -3.85 -1.73 -15.92
C THR A 106 -2.51 -1.43 -16.59
N CYS A 107 -1.41 -1.28 -15.83
CA CYS A 107 -0.06 -1.22 -16.41
C CYS A 107 0.31 -2.50 -17.17
N TYR A 108 -0.18 -3.68 -16.76
CA TYR A 108 0.02 -4.92 -17.52
C TYR A 108 -0.76 -4.90 -18.84
N ILE A 109 -1.93 -4.25 -18.87
CA ILE A 109 -2.71 -4.05 -20.08
C ILE A 109 -1.92 -3.19 -21.07
N ALA A 110 -1.30 -2.10 -20.60
CA ALA A 110 -0.44 -1.28 -21.46
C ALA A 110 0.70 -2.10 -22.11
N ILE A 111 1.35 -2.97 -21.34
CA ILE A 111 2.39 -3.87 -21.87
C ILE A 111 1.82 -4.79 -22.97
N VAL A 112 0.65 -5.40 -22.75
CA VAL A 112 0.02 -6.28 -23.74
C VAL A 112 -0.38 -5.49 -24.98
N LEU A 113 -0.92 -4.28 -24.84
CA LEU A 113 -1.23 -3.41 -25.98
C LEU A 113 0.01 -3.04 -26.78
N LEU A 114 1.13 -2.74 -26.12
CA LEU A 114 2.41 -2.48 -26.78
C LEU A 114 2.94 -3.71 -27.54
N LEU A 115 2.81 -4.91 -26.96
CA LEU A 115 3.18 -6.16 -27.63
C LEU A 115 2.32 -6.42 -28.89
N LEU A 116 1.00 -6.17 -28.79
CA LEU A 116 0.11 -6.27 -29.95
C LEU A 116 0.43 -5.22 -31.00
N ALA A 117 0.75 -3.99 -30.60
CA ALA A 117 1.19 -2.95 -31.52
C ALA A 117 2.50 -3.34 -32.22
N ALA A 118 3.49 -3.85 -31.50
CA ALA A 118 4.74 -4.33 -32.08
C ALA A 118 4.50 -5.43 -33.12
N LYS A 119 3.57 -6.35 -32.87
CA LYS A 119 3.14 -7.36 -33.82
C LYS A 119 2.54 -6.75 -35.11
N ALA A 120 1.81 -5.65 -34.99
CA ALA A 120 1.25 -4.97 -36.16
C ALA A 120 2.35 -4.37 -37.08
N PHE A 121 3.51 -3.99 -36.53
CA PHE A 121 4.65 -3.46 -37.28
C PHE A 121 5.42 -4.53 -38.09
N GLU A 122 5.18 -5.81 -37.86
CA GLU A 122 5.84 -6.89 -38.64
C GLU A 122 5.40 -6.93 -40.11
N GLN A 123 4.27 -6.32 -40.47
CA GLN A 123 3.72 -6.34 -41.82
C GLN A 123 3.35 -4.92 -42.25
N PRO A 124 3.20 -4.70 -43.61
CA PRO A 124 2.73 -3.42 -44.13
C PRO A 124 1.35 -3.06 -43.62
N PHE A 125 1.11 -1.76 -43.43
CA PHE A 125 -0.15 -1.23 -42.96
C PHE A 125 -1.16 -1.05 -44.08
N HIS A 126 -2.44 -1.31 -43.79
CA HIS A 126 -3.54 -1.10 -44.73
C HIS A 126 -4.08 0.35 -44.55
N PRO A 127 -3.93 1.24 -45.56
CA PRO A 127 -4.21 2.68 -45.37
C PRO A 127 -5.66 2.97 -44.96
N VAL A 128 -6.63 2.25 -45.55
CA VAL A 128 -8.06 2.45 -45.23
C VAL A 128 -8.32 2.12 -43.77
N THR A 129 -7.76 1.02 -43.27
CA THR A 129 -7.92 0.64 -41.84
C THR A 129 -7.24 1.64 -40.90
N LEU A 130 -6.07 2.19 -41.30
CA LEU A 130 -5.44 3.28 -40.53
C LEU A 130 -6.35 4.50 -40.46
N GLY A 131 -6.93 4.90 -41.60
CA GLY A 131 -7.86 6.03 -41.63
C GLY A 131 -9.10 5.85 -40.76
N ILE A 132 -9.71 4.64 -40.83
CA ILE A 132 -10.87 4.30 -39.97
C ILE A 132 -10.49 4.32 -38.50
N SER A 133 -9.35 3.69 -38.14
CA SER A 133 -8.85 3.67 -36.76
C SER A 133 -8.59 5.11 -36.25
N ALA A 134 -7.96 5.93 -37.08
CA ALA A 134 -7.72 7.35 -36.74
C ALA A 134 -9.01 8.12 -36.51
N ALA A 135 -9.99 7.97 -37.40
CA ALA A 135 -11.28 8.65 -37.28
C ALA A 135 -12.02 8.25 -35.99
N VAL A 136 -12.02 6.95 -35.64
CA VAL A 136 -12.62 6.45 -34.39
C VAL A 136 -11.89 7.02 -33.16
N LEU A 137 -10.56 6.96 -33.13
CA LEU A 137 -9.79 7.46 -32.00
C LEU A 137 -9.94 8.97 -31.82
N ILE A 138 -9.92 9.74 -32.91
CA ILE A 138 -10.13 11.19 -32.87
C ILE A 138 -11.55 11.51 -32.41
N ALA A 139 -12.56 10.75 -32.85
CA ALA A 139 -13.93 10.95 -32.39
C ALA A 139 -14.06 10.71 -30.87
N ILE A 140 -13.44 9.65 -30.36
CA ILE A 140 -13.43 9.37 -28.90
C ILE A 140 -12.72 10.51 -28.15
N ALA A 141 -11.51 10.91 -28.58
CA ALA A 141 -10.79 11.99 -27.95
C ALA A 141 -11.55 13.33 -27.99
N ALA A 142 -12.23 13.63 -29.10
CA ALA A 142 -13.08 14.81 -29.25
C ALA A 142 -14.26 14.77 -28.24
N VAL A 143 -14.98 13.65 -28.14
CA VAL A 143 -16.07 13.48 -27.17
C VAL A 143 -15.57 13.68 -25.73
N LEU A 144 -14.38 13.15 -25.41
CA LEU A 144 -13.78 13.34 -24.09
C LEU A 144 -13.41 14.82 -23.86
N SER A 145 -12.93 15.52 -24.89
CA SER A 145 -12.56 16.94 -24.79
C SER A 145 -13.74 17.89 -24.61
N PHE A 146 -14.96 17.51 -25.02
CA PHE A 146 -16.15 18.31 -24.73
C PHE A 146 -16.43 18.48 -23.24
N GLY A 147 -16.03 17.52 -22.41
CA GLY A 147 -16.06 17.66 -20.95
C GLY A 147 -15.09 18.71 -20.40
N CYS A 148 -14.14 19.17 -21.24
CA CYS A 148 -13.13 20.17 -20.93
C CYS A 148 -13.46 21.56 -21.49
N SER A 149 -14.58 21.69 -22.20
CA SER A 149 -15.00 22.97 -22.78
C SER A 149 -15.47 23.93 -21.70
N GLY A 150 -14.91 25.14 -21.67
CA GLY A 150 -15.26 26.18 -20.70
C GLY A 150 -14.26 26.38 -19.56
N LEU A 151 -13.17 25.65 -19.53
CA LEU A 151 -12.09 25.87 -18.56
C LEU A 151 -11.40 27.21 -18.77
N ALA A 152 -11.15 27.93 -17.68
CA ALA A 152 -10.32 29.12 -17.70
C ALA A 152 -8.85 28.77 -18.00
N PRO A 153 -8.02 29.68 -18.55
CA PRO A 153 -6.62 29.43 -18.82
C PRO A 153 -5.81 28.94 -17.59
N SER A 154 -6.17 29.41 -16.40
CA SER A 154 -5.59 28.96 -15.13
C SER A 154 -5.92 27.50 -14.81
N GLU A 155 -7.11 27.05 -15.17
CA GLU A 155 -7.54 25.65 -14.96
C GLU A 155 -6.88 24.71 -15.97
N LEU A 156 -6.57 25.17 -17.19
CA LEU A 156 -5.81 24.39 -18.17
C LEU A 156 -4.39 24.05 -17.70
N VAL A 157 -3.78 24.90 -16.87
CA VAL A 157 -2.47 24.60 -16.25
C VAL A 157 -2.63 23.52 -15.17
N GLN A 158 -3.73 23.56 -14.43
CA GLN A 158 -4.05 22.56 -13.39
C GLN A 158 -4.45 21.21 -14.01
N TYR A 159 -5.10 21.23 -15.17
CA TYR A 159 -5.62 20.04 -15.86
C TYR A 159 -5.01 19.90 -17.26
N PRO A 160 -3.73 19.53 -17.37
CA PRO A 160 -3.01 19.44 -18.65
C PRO A 160 -3.63 18.38 -19.60
N GLU A 161 -4.47 17.49 -19.06
CA GLU A 161 -5.15 16.45 -19.83
C GLU A 161 -5.98 17.02 -20.99
N ALA A 162 -6.57 18.20 -20.79
CA ALA A 162 -7.34 18.86 -21.84
C ALA A 162 -6.47 19.22 -23.06
N ILE A 163 -5.29 19.81 -22.81
CA ILE A 163 -4.35 20.18 -23.86
C ILE A 163 -3.77 18.91 -24.51
N LEU A 164 -3.39 17.92 -23.69
CA LEU A 164 -2.79 16.69 -24.19
C LEU A 164 -3.75 15.87 -25.06
N LEU A 165 -5.09 15.93 -24.83
CA LEU A 165 -6.08 15.33 -25.71
C LEU A 165 -6.05 15.95 -27.12
N TRP A 166 -5.98 17.27 -27.23
CA TRP A 166 -5.87 17.95 -28.51
C TRP A 166 -4.56 17.61 -29.22
N VAL A 167 -3.46 17.55 -28.47
CA VAL A 167 -2.15 17.13 -29.01
C VAL A 167 -2.23 15.68 -29.50
N SER A 168 -2.88 14.77 -28.76
CA SER A 168 -3.07 13.38 -29.16
C SER A 168 -3.84 13.25 -30.47
N MET A 169 -4.88 14.06 -30.69
CA MET A 169 -5.60 14.06 -31.99
C MET A 169 -4.67 14.50 -33.14
N GLY A 170 -3.83 15.52 -32.93
CA GLY A 170 -2.83 15.94 -33.91
C GLY A 170 -1.79 14.84 -34.19
N LEU A 171 -1.30 14.17 -33.15
CA LEU A 171 -0.36 13.05 -33.28
C LEU A 171 -0.98 11.85 -34.04
N ILE A 172 -2.24 11.50 -33.80
CA ILE A 172 -2.94 10.44 -34.53
C ILE A 172 -2.95 10.75 -36.03
N LEU A 173 -3.21 12.00 -36.41
CA LEU A 173 -3.15 12.42 -37.83
C LEU A 173 -1.74 12.30 -38.40
N LEU A 174 -0.72 12.73 -37.66
CA LEU A 174 0.68 12.61 -38.11
C LEU A 174 1.12 11.16 -38.26
N TYR A 175 0.77 10.31 -37.31
CA TYR A 175 1.06 8.87 -37.37
C TYR A 175 0.35 8.21 -38.56
N THR A 176 -0.92 8.51 -38.74
CA THR A 176 -1.70 7.99 -39.87
C THR A 176 -1.08 8.37 -41.20
N THR A 177 -0.72 9.63 -41.37
CA THR A 177 -0.08 10.13 -42.62
C THR A 177 1.30 9.51 -42.81
N GLY A 178 2.13 9.45 -41.78
CA GLY A 178 3.48 8.89 -41.83
C GLY A 178 3.47 7.40 -42.18
N LEU A 179 2.54 6.61 -41.62
CA LEU A 179 2.40 5.19 -41.95
C LEU A 179 1.71 4.93 -43.30
N ALA A 180 0.77 5.77 -43.72
CA ALA A 180 0.14 5.65 -45.04
C ALA A 180 1.11 5.94 -46.19
N LEU A 181 2.07 6.83 -45.99
CA LEU A 181 3.12 7.19 -46.96
C LEU A 181 4.34 6.25 -46.92
N GLU A 182 4.29 5.18 -46.13
CA GLU A 182 5.40 4.24 -45.93
C GLU A 182 5.99 3.69 -47.26
N SER A 183 5.14 3.43 -48.25
CA SER A 183 5.57 2.92 -49.57
C SER A 183 6.45 3.90 -50.34
N THR A 184 6.30 5.19 -50.09
CA THR A 184 7.05 6.27 -50.74
C THR A 184 8.19 6.82 -49.87
N TRP A 185 8.08 6.71 -48.57
CA TRP A 185 9.04 7.25 -47.61
C TRP A 185 9.70 6.13 -46.78
N LYS A 186 10.85 5.64 -47.23
CA LYS A 186 11.58 4.49 -46.64
C LYS A 186 11.92 4.65 -45.15
N THR A 187 12.12 5.90 -44.66
CA THR A 187 12.42 6.21 -43.25
C THR A 187 11.18 6.58 -42.42
N GLY A 188 9.99 6.56 -43.05
CA GLY A 188 8.74 6.98 -42.41
C GLY A 188 8.42 6.23 -41.12
N ARG A 189 8.65 4.92 -41.10
CA ARG A 189 8.47 4.12 -39.85
C ARG A 189 9.36 4.58 -38.70
N LEU A 190 10.63 4.84 -38.99
CA LEU A 190 11.56 5.30 -37.94
C LEU A 190 11.19 6.67 -37.43
N ALA A 191 10.76 7.58 -38.31
CA ALA A 191 10.28 8.90 -37.93
C ALA A 191 9.02 8.81 -37.03
N VAL A 192 8.06 7.94 -37.41
CA VAL A 192 6.85 7.70 -36.62
C VAL A 192 7.19 7.12 -35.22
N LEU A 193 8.10 6.14 -35.15
CA LEU A 193 8.54 5.57 -33.87
C LEU A 193 9.30 6.59 -33.03
N GLY A 194 10.17 7.42 -33.65
CA GLY A 194 10.85 8.54 -32.95
C GLY A 194 9.87 9.55 -32.37
N LEU A 195 8.84 9.91 -33.13
CA LEU A 195 7.77 10.81 -32.67
C LEU A 195 6.97 10.17 -31.51
N ALA A 196 6.72 8.86 -31.54
CA ALA A 196 6.05 8.17 -30.44
C ALA A 196 6.88 8.16 -29.15
N VAL A 197 8.19 8.01 -29.24
CA VAL A 197 9.09 8.14 -28.08
C VAL A 197 9.01 9.57 -27.52
N ILE A 198 9.03 10.57 -28.37
CA ILE A 198 8.89 11.98 -27.95
C ILE A 198 7.52 12.21 -27.30
N GLU A 199 6.43 11.69 -27.86
CA GLU A 199 5.09 11.73 -27.26
C GLU A 199 5.12 11.20 -25.82
N VAL A 200 5.60 9.98 -25.62
CA VAL A 200 5.63 9.37 -24.28
C VAL A 200 6.47 10.17 -23.31
N LEU A 201 7.66 10.63 -23.73
CA LEU A 201 8.54 11.43 -22.86
C LEU A 201 7.91 12.77 -22.49
N VAL A 202 7.33 13.48 -23.46
CA VAL A 202 6.72 14.79 -23.22
C VAL A 202 5.48 14.66 -22.36
N PHE A 203 4.57 13.73 -22.69
CA PHE A 203 3.32 13.56 -21.96
C PHE A 203 3.57 13.13 -20.51
N SER A 204 4.46 12.15 -20.31
CA SER A 204 4.84 11.71 -18.97
C SER A 204 5.49 12.85 -18.17
N ASN A 205 6.39 13.61 -18.78
CA ASN A 205 7.06 14.73 -18.12
C ASN A 205 6.08 15.83 -17.71
N VAL A 206 5.17 16.22 -18.62
CA VAL A 206 4.13 17.22 -18.32
C VAL A 206 3.25 16.73 -17.17
N THR A 207 2.78 15.47 -17.22
CA THR A 207 1.91 14.92 -16.19
C THR A 207 2.62 14.82 -14.83
N ILE A 208 3.86 14.34 -14.79
CA ILE A 208 4.66 14.28 -13.56
C ILE A 208 4.82 15.68 -12.95
N ARG A 209 5.22 16.68 -13.75
CA ARG A 209 5.47 18.02 -13.24
C ARG A 209 4.22 18.73 -12.73
N THR A 210 3.07 18.46 -13.31
CA THR A 210 1.82 19.13 -12.94
C THR A 210 1.08 18.46 -11.80
N LYS A 211 1.32 17.17 -11.59
CA LYS A 211 0.57 16.36 -10.58
C LYS A 211 1.41 15.98 -9.37
N THR A 212 2.72 16.20 -9.38
CA THR A 212 3.56 15.96 -8.20
C THR A 212 3.54 17.16 -7.26
N THR A 213 3.47 16.91 -5.97
CA THR A 213 3.68 17.94 -4.94
C THR A 213 5.06 18.56 -5.10
N GLN A 214 5.11 19.89 -5.08
CA GLN A 214 6.30 20.68 -5.42
C GLN A 214 7.33 20.73 -4.27
N ARG A 215 7.51 19.66 -3.50
CA ARG A 215 8.61 19.63 -2.54
C ARG A 215 9.91 19.23 -3.22
N THR A 216 10.95 19.97 -2.93
CA THR A 216 12.27 19.63 -3.41
C THR A 216 12.75 18.36 -2.72
N PRO A 217 13.54 17.51 -3.40
CA PRO A 217 14.18 16.36 -2.75
C PRO A 217 14.95 16.75 -1.48
N ALA A 218 15.52 17.96 -1.43
CA ALA A 218 16.23 18.47 -0.27
C ALA A 218 15.33 18.67 0.95
N GLU A 219 14.08 19.12 0.78
CA GLU A 219 13.13 19.30 1.90
C GLU A 219 12.68 17.96 2.48
N TYR A 220 12.47 16.94 1.62
CA TYR A 220 12.18 15.59 2.09
C TYR A 220 13.36 14.99 2.86
N LEU A 221 14.55 15.04 2.27
CA LEU A 221 15.75 14.48 2.88
C LEU A 221 16.09 15.17 4.22
N TYR A 222 15.83 16.46 4.34
CA TYR A 222 16.12 17.20 5.57
C TYR A 222 15.24 16.72 6.74
N GLN A 223 13.92 16.61 6.53
CA GLN A 223 13.03 16.12 7.60
C GLN A 223 13.33 14.66 7.96
N ASP A 224 13.50 13.80 6.96
CA ASP A 224 13.82 12.40 7.16
C ASP A 224 15.15 12.24 7.92
N GLN A 225 16.15 13.05 7.58
CA GLN A 225 17.44 13.06 8.28
C GLN A 225 17.27 13.48 9.75
N GLN A 226 16.50 14.52 10.03
CA GLN A 226 16.24 14.99 11.39
C GLN A 226 15.55 13.92 12.25
N VAL A 227 14.53 13.24 11.71
CA VAL A 227 13.85 12.14 12.41
C VAL A 227 14.80 10.99 12.68
N THR A 228 15.60 10.61 11.69
CA THR A 228 16.56 9.50 11.78
C THR A 228 17.66 9.78 12.80
N GLU A 229 18.25 10.99 12.78
CA GLU A 229 19.26 11.42 13.73
C GLU A 229 18.71 11.49 15.16
N THR A 230 17.49 12.03 15.31
CA THR A 230 16.80 12.08 16.59
C THR A 230 16.56 10.68 17.16
N TYR A 231 16.07 9.76 16.33
CA TYR A 231 15.86 8.38 16.74
C TYR A 231 17.18 7.68 17.10
N ALA A 232 18.24 7.88 16.32
CA ALA A 232 19.55 7.30 16.58
C ALA A 232 20.11 7.76 17.95
N ARG A 233 20.01 9.05 18.27
CA ARG A 233 20.39 9.59 19.60
C ARG A 233 19.56 9.02 20.74
N LEU A 234 18.23 8.90 20.56
CA LEU A 234 17.38 8.27 21.55
C LEU A 234 17.74 6.81 21.77
N HIS A 235 18.10 6.08 20.73
CA HIS A 235 18.46 4.67 20.81
C HIS A 235 19.88 4.44 21.36
N GLU A 236 20.79 5.41 21.17
CA GLU A 236 22.11 5.39 21.80
C GLU A 236 22.01 5.49 23.34
N ASP A 237 21.11 6.37 23.84
CA ASP A 237 20.90 6.57 25.27
C ASP A 237 19.98 5.52 25.89
N ASP A 238 19.04 4.97 25.12
CA ASP A 238 18.14 3.89 25.54
C ASP A 238 18.18 2.75 24.48
N PRO A 239 19.13 1.79 24.61
CA PRO A 239 19.27 0.69 23.66
C PRO A 239 18.18 -0.39 23.79
N SER A 240 17.21 -0.21 24.67
CA SER A 240 16.09 -1.13 24.80
C SER A 240 15.17 -1.04 23.59
N PHE A 241 14.39 -2.10 23.37
CA PHE A 241 13.32 -2.05 22.36
C PHE A 241 12.19 -1.13 22.80
N PHE A 242 11.94 -0.09 22.02
CA PHE A 242 10.78 0.78 22.15
C PHE A 242 10.22 1.18 20.79
N ARG A 243 8.97 1.60 20.80
CA ARG A 243 8.35 2.25 19.64
C ARG A 243 8.31 3.76 19.84
N VAL A 244 8.24 4.46 18.69
CA VAL A 244 7.99 5.90 18.69
C VAL A 244 6.62 6.18 18.06
N ASN A 245 5.92 7.17 18.60
CA ASN A 245 4.75 7.72 17.96
C ASN A 245 5.19 8.93 17.13
N LEU A 246 5.17 8.80 15.80
CA LEU A 246 5.45 9.89 14.89
C LEU A 246 4.11 10.57 14.56
N LEU A 247 3.80 11.67 15.25
CA LEU A 247 2.63 12.50 14.95
C LEU A 247 2.96 13.47 13.82
N GLU A 248 3.25 12.93 12.68
CA GLU A 248 3.47 13.74 11.50
C GLU A 248 2.15 14.25 10.96
N GLY A 249 2.18 15.46 10.45
CA GLY A 249 1.08 16.27 9.99
C GLY A 249 0.15 15.64 8.98
N VAL A 250 -0.61 14.73 9.46
CA VAL A 250 -1.49 13.85 8.72
C VAL A 250 -2.68 14.58 8.11
N GLN A 251 -2.93 15.82 8.43
CA GLN A 251 -3.97 16.63 7.76
C GLN A 251 -3.47 17.97 7.24
N ALA A 252 -2.33 18.47 7.70
CA ALA A 252 -1.82 19.78 7.31
C ALA A 252 -0.64 19.68 6.36
N ASP A 253 0.04 18.55 6.31
CA ASP A 253 1.24 18.38 5.49
C ASP A 253 1.34 16.96 4.89
N PRO A 254 0.87 16.77 3.65
CA PRO A 254 0.95 15.48 2.94
C PRO A 254 2.38 15.06 2.58
N SER A 255 3.38 15.77 3.06
CA SER A 255 4.77 15.65 2.65
C SER A 255 5.57 14.58 3.36
N VAL A 256 5.08 14.03 4.44
CA VAL A 256 5.75 12.89 5.06
C VAL A 256 5.11 11.62 4.52
N LEU A 257 5.90 10.83 3.82
CA LEU A 257 5.45 9.54 3.31
C LEU A 257 5.07 8.64 4.48
N PRO A 258 3.89 8.02 4.46
CA PRO A 258 3.37 7.22 5.58
C PRO A 258 4.29 6.09 6.05
N ASN A 259 5.32 5.74 5.27
CA ASN A 259 6.23 4.61 5.54
C ASN A 259 7.70 5.03 5.71
N THR A 260 7.97 6.30 5.95
CA THR A 260 9.33 6.79 6.22
C THR A 260 9.98 6.02 7.39
N SER A 261 9.23 5.76 8.46
CA SER A 261 9.68 4.97 9.59
C SER A 261 10.11 3.55 9.20
N MET A 262 9.36 2.87 8.33
CA MET A 262 9.71 1.53 7.83
C MET A 262 10.97 1.57 6.97
N TYR A 263 11.12 2.60 6.13
CA TYR A 263 12.29 2.77 5.27
C TYR A 263 13.58 2.94 6.09
N TYR A 264 13.53 3.67 7.20
CA TYR A 264 14.67 3.90 8.07
C TYR A 264 14.81 2.89 9.23
N GLY A 265 13.96 1.87 9.28
CA GLY A 265 14.00 0.85 10.32
C GLY A 265 13.61 1.35 11.71
N ILE A 266 12.83 2.43 11.78
CA ILE A 266 12.35 3.02 13.05
C ILE A 266 11.07 2.29 13.45
N PRO A 267 11.00 1.65 14.63
CA PRO A 267 9.78 1.03 15.15
C PRO A 267 8.74 2.09 15.50
N ALA A 268 7.91 2.50 14.55
CA ALA A 268 6.87 3.50 14.77
C ALA A 268 5.48 2.88 14.88
N LEU A 269 4.56 3.61 15.55
CA LEU A 269 3.14 3.22 15.62
C LEU A 269 2.37 3.56 14.35
N SER A 270 2.81 4.57 13.62
CA SER A 270 2.19 5.01 12.38
C SER A 270 2.86 4.36 11.17
N GLY A 271 2.06 3.98 10.20
CA GLY A 271 2.53 3.42 8.95
C GLY A 271 1.37 3.25 7.99
N TYR A 272 1.69 3.16 6.71
CA TYR A 272 0.73 2.81 5.67
C TYR A 272 0.96 1.36 5.27
N ASP A 273 0.08 0.48 5.69
CA ASP A 273 0.06 -0.90 5.23
C ASP A 273 -1.32 -1.27 4.70
N SER A 274 -1.35 -1.77 3.48
CA SER A 274 -2.57 -2.30 2.87
C SER A 274 -3.03 -3.60 3.53
N VAL A 275 -2.13 -4.26 4.25
CA VAL A 275 -2.34 -5.53 4.95
C VAL A 275 -1.84 -5.35 6.37
N TYR A 276 -2.62 -4.70 7.22
CA TYR A 276 -2.23 -4.56 8.62
C TYR A 276 -2.33 -5.89 9.37
N CYS A 277 -1.61 -5.97 10.48
CA CYS A 277 -1.63 -7.15 11.35
C CYS A 277 -3.05 -7.38 11.90
N SER A 278 -3.73 -8.41 11.42
CA SER A 278 -5.09 -8.75 11.86
C SER A 278 -5.16 -9.06 13.36
N ALA A 279 -4.03 -9.39 13.98
CA ALA A 279 -3.96 -9.64 15.42
C ALA A 279 -4.32 -8.40 16.25
N LEU A 280 -4.09 -7.18 15.75
CA LEU A 280 -4.41 -5.94 16.46
C LEU A 280 -5.83 -5.40 16.15
N HIS A 281 -6.62 -6.14 15.36
CA HIS A 281 -7.94 -5.67 14.93
C HIS A 281 -8.84 -5.33 16.12
N ASP A 282 -9.01 -6.24 17.07
CA ASP A 282 -9.90 -6.03 18.20
C ASP A 282 -9.39 -4.96 19.15
N TYR A 283 -8.06 -4.92 19.38
CA TYR A 283 -7.44 -3.84 20.17
C TYR A 283 -7.75 -2.45 19.61
N LEU A 284 -7.67 -2.28 18.31
CA LEU A 284 -7.96 -1.01 17.65
C LEU A 284 -9.47 -0.71 17.67
N ALA A 285 -10.29 -1.72 17.39
CA ALA A 285 -11.74 -1.59 17.40
C ALA A 285 -12.27 -1.18 18.79
N TRP A 286 -11.71 -1.72 19.87
CA TRP A 286 -12.07 -1.35 21.25
C TRP A 286 -11.70 0.08 21.61
N GLN A 287 -10.83 0.71 20.87
CA GLN A 287 -10.53 2.15 20.98
C GLN A 287 -11.42 3.03 20.11
N GLY A 288 -12.34 2.44 19.36
CA GLY A 288 -13.14 3.13 18.36
C GLY A 288 -12.34 3.54 17.11
N LEU A 289 -11.18 2.90 16.94
CA LEU A 289 -10.39 3.01 15.74
C LEU A 289 -10.80 1.85 14.83
N TYR A 290 -11.69 2.11 13.90
CA TYR A 290 -11.92 1.12 12.87
C TYR A 290 -10.72 1.14 11.94
N PRO A 291 -10.01 0.02 11.78
CA PRO A 291 -9.05 -0.15 10.73
C PRO A 291 -9.82 -0.36 9.43
N ASP A 292 -10.58 0.63 9.06
CA ASP A 292 -11.05 0.85 7.73
C ASP A 292 -9.82 1.14 6.85
N VAL A 293 -9.98 1.10 5.58
CA VAL A 293 -9.03 1.24 4.47
C VAL A 293 -8.08 2.45 4.58
N SER A 294 -8.29 3.33 5.52
CA SER A 294 -7.49 4.53 5.76
C SER A 294 -6.45 4.34 6.88
N TRP A 295 -5.45 3.57 6.73
CA TRP A 295 -4.05 3.82 6.53
C TRP A 295 -3.22 4.43 7.65
N ASN A 296 -3.74 5.19 8.55
CA ASN A 296 -2.98 5.87 9.59
C ASN A 296 -3.54 5.44 10.93
N PHE A 297 -2.91 4.46 11.55
CA PHE A 297 -3.13 4.22 12.97
C PHE A 297 -2.69 5.47 13.71
N ARG A 298 -3.61 6.37 13.96
CA ARG A 298 -3.41 7.51 14.82
C ARG A 298 -3.96 7.18 16.18
N ILE A 299 -3.17 6.49 16.93
CA ILE A 299 -3.39 6.46 18.37
C ILE A 299 -2.79 7.75 18.89
N ASN A 300 -3.61 8.71 19.24
CA ASN A 300 -3.20 9.92 19.94
C ASN A 300 -3.70 9.87 21.39
N ASP A 301 -3.51 8.72 22.05
CA ASP A 301 -3.80 8.52 23.46
C ASP A 301 -2.57 7.92 24.13
N SER A 302 -1.89 8.73 24.94
CA SER A 302 -0.64 8.33 25.61
C SER A 302 -0.78 7.07 26.47
N ARG A 303 -1.98 6.72 26.91
CA ARG A 303 -2.27 5.49 27.67
C ARG A 303 -2.17 4.28 26.75
N MET A 304 -2.78 4.38 25.56
CA MET A 304 -2.75 3.32 24.55
C MET A 304 -1.35 3.20 23.93
N ASP A 305 -0.69 4.32 23.69
CA ASP A 305 0.71 4.36 23.27
C ASP A 305 1.61 3.65 24.29
N GLY A 306 1.31 3.78 25.58
CA GLY A 306 2.01 3.09 26.67
C GLY A 306 1.89 1.56 26.58
N ILE A 307 0.70 1.05 26.27
CA ILE A 307 0.45 -0.40 26.06
C ILE A 307 1.28 -0.94 24.89
N LEU A 308 1.45 -0.13 23.85
CA LEU A 308 2.27 -0.45 22.68
C LEU A 308 3.78 -0.24 22.92
N ASN A 309 4.19 0.15 24.11
CA ASN A 309 5.56 0.54 24.46
C ASN A 309 6.12 1.68 23.58
N ALA A 310 5.26 2.65 23.20
CA ALA A 310 5.73 3.88 22.60
C ALA A 310 6.29 4.80 23.69
N LYS A 311 7.60 4.74 23.88
CA LYS A 311 8.29 5.54 24.92
C LYS A 311 8.37 7.01 24.54
N TYR A 312 8.45 7.31 23.25
CA TYR A 312 8.65 8.66 22.75
C TYR A 312 7.62 9.02 21.70
N THR A 313 7.25 10.30 21.70
CA THR A 313 6.44 10.91 20.63
C THR A 313 7.28 11.99 19.99
N ILE A 314 7.47 11.90 18.67
CA ILE A 314 8.21 12.87 17.86
C ILE A 314 7.19 13.63 17.01
N VAL A 315 7.22 14.95 17.08
CA VAL A 315 6.24 15.83 16.43
C VAL A 315 6.93 17.05 15.80
N THR A 316 6.28 17.67 14.85
CA THR A 316 6.64 19.00 14.35
C THR A 316 6.03 20.08 15.26
N PRO A 317 6.49 21.35 15.19
CA PRO A 317 5.87 22.46 15.90
C PRO A 317 4.36 22.58 15.63
N THR A 318 3.91 22.25 14.43
CA THR A 318 2.49 22.30 14.03
C THR A 318 1.66 21.23 14.73
N THR A 319 2.22 20.05 14.97
CA THR A 319 1.52 18.92 15.61
C THR A 319 1.76 18.81 17.11
N ALA A 320 2.69 19.58 17.66
CA ALA A 320 2.97 19.62 19.09
C ALA A 320 1.72 19.88 19.98
N PRO A 321 0.74 20.72 19.59
CA PRO A 321 -0.49 20.90 20.37
C PRO A 321 -1.34 19.64 20.51
N LEU A 322 -1.13 18.62 19.66
CA LEU A 322 -1.84 17.34 19.70
C LEU A 322 -1.28 16.37 20.75
N VAL A 323 -0.08 16.63 21.26
CA VAL A 323 0.56 15.77 22.26
C VAL A 323 -0.15 15.86 23.59
N SER A 324 -0.29 14.72 24.26
CA SER A 324 -0.87 14.67 25.60
C SER A 324 -0.17 15.61 26.58
N LYS A 325 -0.94 16.36 27.36
CA LYS A 325 -0.43 17.27 28.39
C LYS A 325 0.36 16.56 29.51
N THR A 326 0.24 15.24 29.62
CA THR A 326 0.99 14.42 30.59
C THR A 326 2.35 13.99 30.06
N ALA A 327 2.63 14.17 28.76
CA ALA A 327 3.92 13.84 28.18
C ALA A 327 4.95 14.92 28.52
N ARG A 328 6.18 14.49 28.84
CA ARG A 328 7.28 15.38 29.20
C ARG A 328 8.09 15.74 27.96
N LEU A 329 8.22 17.03 27.67
CA LEU A 329 9.13 17.52 26.63
C LEU A 329 10.60 17.23 27.00
N LEU A 330 11.34 16.66 26.07
CA LEU A 330 12.77 16.38 26.16
C LEU A 330 13.51 17.40 25.27
N THR A 331 13.96 18.50 25.89
CA THR A 331 14.61 19.59 25.15
C THR A 331 15.96 19.19 24.58
N GLU A 332 16.66 18.25 25.22
CA GLU A 332 17.94 17.70 24.81
C GLU A 332 17.90 16.93 23.47
N TYR A 333 16.72 16.42 23.09
CA TYR A 333 16.50 15.71 21.80
C TYR A 333 15.67 16.54 20.82
N SER A 334 15.16 17.69 21.26
CA SER A 334 14.33 18.56 20.43
C SER A 334 15.18 19.58 19.66
N SER A 335 14.65 20.05 18.52
CA SER A 335 15.21 21.12 17.69
C SER A 335 14.13 22.16 17.39
N ASP A 336 14.45 23.11 16.51
CA ASP A 336 13.47 24.10 15.98
C ASP A 336 12.44 23.47 15.03
N VAL A 337 12.72 22.28 14.49
CA VAL A 337 11.86 21.57 13.52
C VAL A 337 11.17 20.34 14.10
N LEU A 338 11.72 19.75 15.18
CA LEU A 338 11.18 18.54 15.82
C LEU A 338 11.16 18.68 17.33
N PHE A 339 10.05 18.31 17.95
CA PHE A 339 9.92 18.21 19.39
C PHE A 339 9.76 16.75 19.82
N VAL A 340 10.48 16.36 20.85
CA VAL A 340 10.48 14.99 21.39
C VAL A 340 9.85 15.02 22.78
N TYR A 341 8.85 14.17 22.95
CA TYR A 341 8.15 14.01 24.24
C TYR A 341 8.31 12.58 24.74
N ARG A 342 8.54 12.44 26.05
CA ARG A 342 8.53 11.13 26.71
C ARG A 342 7.12 10.80 27.21
N ASN A 343 6.65 9.60 26.89
CA ASN A 343 5.39 9.07 27.40
C ASN A 343 5.59 8.41 28.77
N ALA A 344 4.99 8.98 29.80
CA ALA A 344 5.06 8.45 31.17
C ALA A 344 4.30 7.11 31.36
N ASN A 345 3.40 6.76 30.44
CA ASN A 345 2.61 5.53 30.53
C ASN A 345 3.33 4.31 29.92
N ALA A 346 4.48 4.49 29.26
CA ALA A 346 5.26 3.38 28.73
C ALA A 346 6.04 2.70 29.85
N ALA A 347 5.54 1.56 30.30
CA ALA A 347 6.11 0.80 31.42
C ALA A 347 7.17 -0.24 31.02
N GLY A 348 7.41 -0.41 29.72
CA GLY A 348 8.29 -1.41 29.15
C GLY A 348 7.56 -2.29 28.13
N ALA A 349 8.32 -3.07 27.36
CA ALA A 349 7.77 -3.93 26.32
C ALA A 349 7.22 -5.27 26.86
N ALA A 350 7.54 -5.63 28.09
CA ALA A 350 6.92 -6.71 28.85
C ALA A 350 6.44 -6.18 30.21
N VAL A 351 5.24 -6.54 30.64
CA VAL A 351 4.64 -6.03 31.89
C VAL A 351 3.93 -7.17 32.61
N THR A 352 4.23 -7.37 33.91
CA THR A 352 3.42 -8.26 34.77
C THR A 352 2.03 -7.67 34.93
N VAL A 353 1.00 -8.50 34.79
CA VAL A 353 -0.40 -8.08 34.88
C VAL A 353 -1.12 -8.83 36.01
N ASN A 354 -2.07 -8.17 36.66
CA ASN A 354 -2.67 -8.68 37.90
C ASN A 354 -4.20 -8.55 37.96
N THR A 355 -4.79 -7.82 37.03
CA THR A 355 -6.23 -7.59 36.98
C THR A 355 -6.74 -7.91 35.57
N PHE A 356 -7.79 -8.69 35.50
CA PHE A 356 -8.31 -9.23 34.24
C PHE A 356 -9.78 -8.87 34.05
N LEU A 357 -10.18 -8.81 32.80
CA LEU A 357 -11.56 -8.66 32.37
C LEU A 357 -11.86 -9.68 31.27
N PRO A 358 -13.02 -10.33 31.26
CA PRO A 358 -13.36 -11.27 30.20
C PRO A 358 -13.66 -10.54 28.88
N GLU A 359 -13.30 -11.14 27.78
CA GLU A 359 -13.49 -10.57 26.44
C GLU A 359 -14.97 -10.34 26.12
N SER A 360 -15.87 -11.19 26.62
CA SER A 360 -17.33 -11.02 26.47
C SER A 360 -17.82 -9.66 26.94
N GLN A 361 -17.20 -9.08 27.99
CA GLN A 361 -17.56 -7.75 28.47
C GLN A 361 -17.18 -6.65 27.47
N MET A 362 -16.03 -6.77 26.78
CA MET A 362 -15.65 -5.84 25.73
C MET A 362 -16.57 -5.95 24.54
N ARG A 363 -16.96 -7.17 24.16
CA ARG A 363 -17.90 -7.43 23.07
C ARG A 363 -19.30 -6.88 23.38
N GLU A 364 -19.76 -6.94 24.62
CA GLU A 364 -21.01 -6.31 25.04
C GLU A 364 -20.95 -4.80 24.86
N TRP A 365 -19.88 -4.16 25.30
CA TRP A 365 -19.72 -2.70 25.15
C TRP A 365 -19.55 -2.26 23.70
N MET A 366 -19.02 -3.11 22.84
CA MET A 366 -18.91 -2.88 21.40
C MET A 366 -20.27 -2.72 20.70
N GLN A 367 -21.37 -3.21 21.29
CA GLN A 367 -22.72 -3.06 20.71
C GLN A 367 -23.15 -1.58 20.63
N ASP A 368 -22.63 -0.76 21.55
CA ASP A 368 -22.76 0.71 21.53
C ASP A 368 -21.39 1.35 21.73
N ILE A 369 -20.60 1.38 20.64
CA ILE A 369 -19.22 1.83 20.69
C ILE A 369 -19.09 3.33 20.99
N GLU A 370 -20.00 4.14 20.47
CA GLU A 370 -19.98 5.60 20.68
C GLU A 370 -20.21 5.93 22.16
N GLY A 371 -21.19 5.28 22.78
CA GLY A 371 -21.49 5.46 24.23
C GLY A 371 -20.44 4.85 25.14
N ASN A 372 -19.79 3.77 24.73
CA ASN A 372 -18.87 3.00 25.60
C ASN A 372 -17.38 3.21 25.31
N ARG A 373 -16.98 3.99 24.31
CA ARG A 373 -15.57 4.19 23.92
C ARG A 373 -14.66 4.51 25.10
N ASN A 374 -15.02 5.52 25.88
CA ASN A 374 -14.22 5.91 27.05
C ASN A 374 -14.13 4.78 28.09
N ARG A 375 -15.22 4.00 28.25
CA ARG A 375 -15.27 2.86 29.17
C ARG A 375 -14.33 1.75 28.71
N MET A 376 -14.30 1.43 27.42
CA MET A 376 -13.41 0.44 26.84
C MET A 376 -11.94 0.86 26.93
N VAL A 377 -11.62 2.12 26.60
CA VAL A 377 -10.25 2.67 26.73
C VAL A 377 -9.79 2.63 28.19
N ASN A 378 -10.64 2.99 29.14
CA ASN A 378 -10.32 2.90 30.58
C ASN A 378 -10.16 1.44 31.03
N ALA A 379 -10.93 0.50 30.47
CA ALA A 379 -10.79 -0.92 30.76
C ALA A 379 -9.44 -1.46 30.27
N LEU A 380 -9.02 -1.15 29.04
CA LEU A 380 -7.72 -1.53 28.49
C LEU A 380 -6.54 -0.98 29.33
N GLN A 381 -6.71 0.18 29.96
CA GLN A 381 -5.69 0.75 30.85
C GLN A 381 -5.61 0.03 32.19
N LYS A 382 -6.75 -0.42 32.73
CA LYS A 382 -6.86 -0.95 34.09
C LYS A 382 -6.78 -2.46 34.15
N TYR A 383 -7.28 -3.14 33.13
CA TYR A 383 -7.42 -4.59 33.07
C TYR A 383 -6.68 -5.15 31.87
N THR A 384 -6.22 -6.39 31.97
CA THR A 384 -5.80 -7.18 30.82
C THR A 384 -7.00 -8.00 30.37
N ILE A 385 -7.39 -7.84 29.12
CA ILE A 385 -8.56 -8.49 28.54
C ILE A 385 -8.13 -9.89 28.07
N ILE A 386 -8.80 -10.93 28.55
CA ILE A 386 -8.51 -12.32 28.21
C ILE A 386 -9.79 -13.05 27.79
N ASP A 387 -9.66 -14.15 27.09
CA ASP A 387 -10.80 -14.98 26.74
C ASP A 387 -11.57 -15.49 27.97
N ASP A 388 -12.87 -15.74 27.82
CA ASP A 388 -13.77 -16.09 28.93
C ASP A 388 -13.39 -17.41 29.63
N LYS A 389 -12.80 -18.36 28.90
CA LYS A 389 -12.33 -19.61 29.45
C LYS A 389 -11.14 -19.40 30.39
N SER A 390 -10.16 -18.66 29.95
CA SER A 390 -8.99 -18.26 30.75
C SER A 390 -9.40 -17.43 31.95
N TYR A 391 -10.32 -16.49 31.78
CA TYR A 391 -10.85 -15.68 32.87
C TYR A 391 -11.53 -16.56 33.95
N SER A 392 -12.36 -17.52 33.55
CA SER A 392 -13.03 -18.45 34.47
C SER A 392 -12.04 -19.35 35.18
N ALA A 393 -10.96 -19.75 34.53
CA ALA A 393 -9.97 -20.68 35.10
C ALA A 393 -9.04 -19.99 36.11
N TRP A 394 -8.56 -18.76 35.84
CA TRP A 394 -7.52 -18.14 36.66
C TRP A 394 -7.59 -16.60 36.71
N GLY A 395 -8.56 -15.94 36.12
CA GLY A 395 -8.64 -14.47 36.02
C GLY A 395 -8.68 -13.72 37.34
N THR A 396 -8.97 -14.39 38.47
CA THR A 396 -8.95 -13.82 39.80
C THR A 396 -7.74 -14.23 40.66
N SER A 397 -6.86 -15.08 40.11
CA SER A 397 -5.80 -15.75 40.88
C SER A 397 -4.56 -14.87 41.17
N TYR A 398 -4.37 -13.78 40.42
CA TYR A 398 -3.13 -13.02 40.37
C TYR A 398 -3.23 -11.58 40.99
N THR A 399 -4.26 -11.27 41.74
CA THR A 399 -4.58 -9.93 42.21
C THR A 399 -3.53 -9.33 43.15
N SER A 400 -2.69 -10.15 43.79
CA SER A 400 -1.62 -9.73 44.70
C SER A 400 -0.32 -9.33 44.02
N ILE A 401 -0.17 -9.60 42.70
CA ILE A 401 1.05 -9.30 41.96
C ILE A 401 1.19 -7.80 41.76
N LYS A 402 2.41 -7.27 41.97
CA LYS A 402 2.74 -5.90 41.58
C LYS A 402 3.00 -5.82 40.11
N GLN A 403 2.39 -4.84 39.45
CA GLN A 403 2.73 -4.52 38.09
C GLN A 403 4.18 -4.01 38.02
N LYS A 404 4.98 -4.68 37.17
CA LYS A 404 6.38 -4.34 36.90
C LYS A 404 6.64 -4.44 35.41
N GLY A 405 7.28 -3.42 34.87
CA GLY A 405 7.71 -3.39 33.49
C GLY A 405 9.13 -3.90 33.31
N PHE A 406 9.38 -4.49 32.16
CA PHE A 406 10.69 -4.97 31.74
C PHE A 406 10.96 -4.50 30.32
N ASP A 407 12.20 -4.11 30.10
CA ASP A 407 12.66 -3.74 28.78
C ASP A 407 13.04 -5.00 27.98
N GLY A 408 12.83 -4.94 26.67
CA GLY A 408 13.31 -5.93 25.71
C GLY A 408 14.48 -5.38 24.91
N PHE A 409 15.20 -6.27 24.26
CA PHE A 409 16.28 -5.94 23.33
C PHE A 409 16.01 -6.60 21.99
N GLN A 410 16.17 -5.84 20.93
CA GLN A 410 15.96 -6.33 19.57
C GLN A 410 17.30 -6.56 18.86
N ASP A 411 17.43 -7.73 18.25
CA ASP A 411 18.52 -8.05 17.33
C ASP A 411 17.94 -8.70 16.08
N GLY A 412 17.90 -7.94 15.00
CA GLY A 412 17.25 -8.35 13.76
C GLY A 412 15.76 -8.70 13.97
N THR A 413 15.40 -9.96 13.71
CA THR A 413 14.04 -10.49 13.90
C THR A 413 13.78 -11.10 15.27
N LYS A 414 14.76 -11.02 16.16
CA LYS A 414 14.72 -11.61 17.50
C LYS A 414 14.49 -10.51 18.55
N LEU A 415 13.53 -10.72 19.46
CA LEU A 415 13.33 -9.91 20.65
C LEU A 415 13.64 -10.74 21.88
N THR A 416 14.47 -10.22 22.79
CA THR A 416 14.89 -10.91 24.01
C THR A 416 14.52 -10.09 25.24
N PHE A 417 13.90 -10.74 26.21
CA PHE A 417 13.54 -10.17 27.51
C PHE A 417 14.24 -10.95 28.61
N LYS A 418 14.95 -10.24 29.51
CA LYS A 418 15.47 -10.79 30.75
C LYS A 418 14.65 -10.24 31.92
N LEU A 419 13.95 -11.11 32.61
CA LEU A 419 13.04 -10.70 33.66
C LEU A 419 13.21 -11.62 34.89
N THR A 420 12.98 -11.05 36.07
CA THR A 420 13.01 -11.81 37.34
C THR A 420 11.69 -11.56 38.05
N LEU A 421 10.99 -12.66 38.33
CA LEU A 421 9.66 -12.67 38.94
C LEU A 421 9.76 -13.17 40.38
N GLU A 422 9.06 -12.45 41.29
CA GLU A 422 9.02 -12.80 42.71
C GLU A 422 8.05 -13.97 42.97
N THR A 423 7.10 -14.16 42.09
CA THR A 423 6.10 -15.25 42.14
C THR A 423 5.70 -15.59 40.70
N GLN A 424 5.09 -16.74 40.50
CA GLN A 424 4.48 -17.09 39.22
C GLN A 424 3.54 -15.96 38.76
N SER A 425 3.79 -15.42 37.57
CA SER A 425 3.12 -14.20 37.12
C SER A 425 2.72 -14.27 35.65
N PRO A 426 1.52 -13.80 35.28
CA PRO A 426 1.19 -13.51 33.89
C PRO A 426 1.97 -12.27 33.43
N VAL A 427 2.60 -12.37 32.27
CA VAL A 427 3.36 -11.30 31.65
C VAL A 427 2.76 -11.02 30.28
N ARG A 428 2.34 -9.78 30.06
CA ARG A 428 1.92 -9.27 28.76
C ARG A 428 3.12 -8.72 28.03
N PHE A 429 3.29 -9.12 26.79
CA PHE A 429 4.31 -8.59 25.87
C PHE A 429 3.63 -7.65 24.86
N SER A 430 4.19 -6.46 24.67
CA SER A 430 3.74 -5.50 23.65
C SER A 430 4.11 -5.95 22.23
N ILE A 431 3.81 -7.21 21.91
CA ILE A 431 4.06 -7.87 20.64
C ILE A 431 2.72 -8.32 20.08
N PRO A 432 2.38 -7.93 18.82
CA PRO A 432 1.18 -8.43 18.17
C PRO A 432 1.16 -9.96 18.12
N ALA A 433 0.04 -10.57 18.49
CA ALA A 433 -0.13 -12.03 18.57
C ALA A 433 -0.31 -12.63 17.16
N ASP A 434 0.69 -12.50 16.31
CA ASP A 434 0.73 -13.07 14.96
C ASP A 434 1.29 -14.49 14.97
N LYS A 435 0.76 -15.34 14.08
CA LYS A 435 1.16 -16.76 13.96
C LYS A 435 2.62 -16.99 13.54
N GLY A 436 3.28 -15.94 13.04
CA GLY A 436 4.69 -16.00 12.68
C GLY A 436 5.63 -15.96 13.88
N TRP A 437 5.15 -15.54 15.05
CA TRP A 437 5.98 -15.52 16.26
C TRP A 437 6.14 -16.90 16.88
N LYS A 438 7.37 -17.22 17.23
CA LYS A 438 7.74 -18.32 18.11
C LYS A 438 8.30 -17.77 19.40
N MET A 439 7.81 -18.24 20.54
CA MET A 439 8.26 -17.87 21.86
C MET A 439 9.05 -19.01 22.49
N ARG A 440 10.19 -18.69 23.11
CA ARG A 440 10.96 -19.61 23.93
C ARG A 440 11.19 -19.00 25.30
N ILE A 441 11.00 -19.79 26.33
CA ILE A 441 11.32 -19.43 27.71
C ILE A 441 12.44 -20.36 28.16
N ASP A 442 13.59 -19.78 28.52
CA ASP A 442 14.79 -20.52 28.94
C ASP A 442 15.15 -21.65 27.93
N ASP A 443 15.19 -21.29 26.67
CA ASP A 443 15.45 -22.19 25.53
C ASP A 443 14.36 -23.23 25.21
N VAL A 444 13.25 -23.29 25.94
CA VAL A 444 12.12 -24.18 25.68
C VAL A 444 11.03 -23.47 24.87
N GLU A 445 10.66 -24.04 23.72
CA GLU A 445 9.53 -23.50 22.92
C GLU A 445 8.25 -23.63 23.74
N THR A 446 7.53 -22.52 23.90
CA THR A 446 6.38 -22.40 24.78
C THR A 446 5.24 -21.69 24.06
N ASP A 447 4.03 -22.22 24.24
CA ASP A 447 2.81 -21.62 23.72
C ASP A 447 2.46 -20.33 24.50
N TRP A 448 1.74 -19.44 23.83
CA TRP A 448 1.26 -18.18 24.39
C TRP A 448 -0.24 -18.00 24.15
N GLN A 449 -0.86 -17.09 24.90
CA GLN A 449 -2.26 -16.72 24.80
C GLN A 449 -2.40 -15.30 24.20
N VAL A 450 -3.57 -15.01 23.64
CA VAL A 450 -3.90 -13.65 23.19
C VAL A 450 -4.55 -12.88 24.34
N CYS A 451 -4.12 -11.64 24.52
CA CYS A 451 -4.77 -10.71 25.45
C CYS A 451 -4.97 -9.33 24.79
N ASP A 452 -5.77 -8.48 25.41
CA ASP A 452 -6.04 -7.11 25.02
C ASP A 452 -6.42 -6.94 23.54
N GLY A 453 -7.09 -7.95 22.95
CA GLY A 453 -7.51 -7.95 21.56
C GLY A 453 -6.38 -8.07 20.54
N GLY A 454 -5.17 -8.52 20.97
CA GLY A 454 -4.12 -8.76 19.98
C GLY A 454 -2.68 -8.81 20.46
N PHE A 455 -2.43 -8.90 21.76
CA PHE A 455 -1.08 -9.03 22.30
C PHE A 455 -0.79 -10.41 22.87
N ILE A 456 0.49 -10.72 23.02
CA ILE A 456 0.96 -11.98 23.59
C ILE A 456 0.93 -11.92 25.13
N LEU A 457 0.37 -12.94 25.75
CA LEU A 457 0.38 -13.19 27.19
C LEU A 457 0.94 -14.57 27.46
N ALA A 458 1.86 -14.66 28.43
CA ALA A 458 2.37 -15.92 28.95
C ALA A 458 2.42 -15.92 30.47
N ILE A 459 2.18 -17.07 31.09
CA ILE A 459 2.33 -17.25 32.54
C ILE A 459 3.70 -17.84 32.79
N LEU A 460 4.57 -17.09 33.46
CA LEU A 460 5.95 -17.48 33.74
C LEU A 460 6.07 -17.89 35.23
N PRO A 461 6.91 -18.90 35.55
CA PRO A 461 7.21 -19.30 36.93
C PRO A 461 7.89 -18.18 37.74
N GLU A 462 8.09 -18.40 39.03
CA GLU A 462 8.95 -17.59 39.87
C GLU A 462 10.42 -17.77 39.46
N GLY A 463 11.22 -16.70 39.54
CA GLY A 463 12.66 -16.73 39.28
C GLY A 463 13.11 -15.88 38.10
N PRO A 464 14.38 -16.00 37.72
CA PRO A 464 14.94 -15.34 36.55
C PRO A 464 14.63 -16.13 35.28
N HIS A 465 14.15 -15.44 34.23
CA HIS A 465 13.82 -16.04 32.95
C HIS A 465 14.37 -15.21 31.80
N THR A 466 14.76 -15.91 30.73
CA THR A 466 15.03 -15.33 29.41
C THR A 466 13.91 -15.74 28.47
N VAL A 467 13.15 -14.74 28.00
CA VAL A 467 12.08 -14.96 27.02
C VAL A 467 12.53 -14.43 25.67
N GLU A 468 12.48 -15.28 24.66
CA GLU A 468 12.91 -14.97 23.30
C GLU A 468 11.73 -15.11 22.33
N PHE A 469 11.56 -14.12 21.50
CA PHE A 469 10.62 -14.16 20.38
C PHE A 469 11.39 -14.08 19.07
N THR A 470 11.06 -14.97 18.14
CA THR A 470 11.62 -14.96 16.78
C THR A 470 10.48 -14.97 15.78
N TYR A 471 10.52 -14.07 14.81
CA TYR A 471 9.47 -13.97 13.79
C TYR A 471 9.86 -14.68 12.50
N HIS A 472 8.94 -15.51 12.01
CA HIS A 472 9.02 -16.15 10.71
C HIS A 472 7.75 -15.89 9.93
N THR A 473 7.89 -15.25 8.77
CA THR A 473 6.73 -14.93 7.93
C THR A 473 5.98 -16.21 7.52
N PRO A 474 4.71 -16.37 7.92
CA PRO A 474 3.93 -17.53 7.55
C PRO A 474 3.83 -17.73 6.04
N GLY A 475 4.11 -18.95 5.56
CA GLY A 475 4.05 -19.27 4.13
C GLY A 475 5.26 -18.87 3.30
N PHE A 476 6.24 -18.13 3.85
CA PHE A 476 7.42 -17.69 3.11
C PHE A 476 8.19 -18.84 2.45
N GLY A 477 8.45 -19.92 3.20
CA GLY A 477 9.17 -21.09 2.67
C GLY A 477 8.43 -21.76 1.51
N ALA A 478 7.12 -21.95 1.64
CA ALA A 478 6.30 -22.50 0.56
C ALA A 478 6.27 -21.58 -0.67
N GLY A 479 6.13 -20.28 -0.47
CA GLY A 479 6.19 -19.30 -1.53
C GLY A 479 7.52 -19.28 -2.28
N LEU A 480 8.64 -19.39 -1.54
CA LEU A 480 9.98 -19.45 -2.13
C LEU A 480 10.16 -20.71 -2.99
N VAL A 481 9.75 -21.88 -2.49
CA VAL A 481 9.81 -23.13 -3.25
C VAL A 481 9.00 -23.04 -4.54
N LEU A 482 7.76 -22.54 -4.48
CA LEU A 482 6.91 -22.34 -5.65
C LEU A 482 7.52 -21.35 -6.66
N SER A 483 8.13 -20.28 -6.19
CA SER A 483 8.79 -19.29 -7.05
C SER A 483 10.00 -19.89 -7.77
N ILE A 484 10.83 -20.66 -7.07
CA ILE A 484 11.98 -21.35 -7.68
C ILE A 484 11.50 -22.39 -8.70
N ALA A 485 10.49 -23.17 -8.37
CA ALA A 485 9.91 -24.16 -9.30
C ALA A 485 9.32 -23.51 -10.55
N GLY A 486 8.60 -22.38 -10.38
CA GLY A 486 8.07 -21.60 -11.49
C GLY A 486 9.16 -21.03 -12.40
N LEU A 487 10.24 -20.50 -11.82
CA LEU A 487 11.38 -20.01 -12.59
C LEU A 487 12.08 -21.14 -13.35
N ALA A 488 12.31 -22.28 -12.70
CA ALA A 488 12.91 -23.45 -13.35
C ALA A 488 12.05 -23.95 -14.53
N ALA A 489 10.73 -24.04 -14.33
CA ALA A 489 9.80 -24.42 -15.40
C ALA A 489 9.84 -23.43 -16.59
N ALA A 490 9.90 -22.13 -16.31
CA ALA A 490 10.02 -21.10 -17.33
C ALA A 490 11.33 -21.21 -18.13
N ILE A 491 12.46 -21.45 -17.45
CA ILE A 491 13.77 -21.65 -18.10
C ILE A 491 13.74 -22.90 -18.99
N ILE A 492 13.21 -24.02 -18.49
CA ILE A 492 13.10 -25.27 -19.28
C ILE A 492 12.24 -25.03 -20.53
N TRP A 493 11.09 -24.35 -20.38
CA TRP A 493 10.20 -24.06 -21.49
C TRP A 493 10.84 -23.15 -22.56
N LEU A 494 11.58 -22.12 -22.14
CA LEU A 494 12.31 -21.23 -23.05
C LEU A 494 13.45 -21.96 -23.75
N SER A 495 14.21 -22.80 -23.06
CA SER A 495 15.30 -23.60 -23.62
C SER A 495 14.78 -24.63 -24.64
N GLY A 496 13.65 -25.29 -24.34
CA GLY A 496 13.02 -26.25 -25.26
C GLY A 496 12.53 -25.59 -26.55
N LYS A 497 12.03 -24.34 -26.50
CA LYS A 497 11.65 -23.61 -27.72
C LYS A 497 12.83 -23.19 -28.58
N GLY A 498 13.95 -22.81 -27.95
CA GLY A 498 15.20 -22.48 -28.66
C GLY A 498 15.75 -23.69 -29.46
N GLY A 499 15.69 -24.89 -28.86
CA GLY A 499 16.10 -26.12 -29.52
C GLY A 499 15.21 -26.53 -30.72
N MET A 500 13.89 -26.29 -30.65
CA MET A 500 12.96 -26.59 -31.77
C MET A 500 13.06 -25.60 -32.95
N HIS A 501 13.47 -24.35 -32.71
CA HIS A 501 13.74 -23.41 -33.83
C HIS A 501 15.04 -23.76 -34.57
N ALA A 502 16.09 -24.14 -33.84
CA ALA A 502 17.35 -24.55 -34.45
C ALA A 502 17.24 -25.85 -35.29
N MET A 503 16.32 -26.76 -34.97
CA MET A 503 16.06 -27.97 -35.75
C MET A 503 15.13 -27.77 -36.97
N ARG A 504 14.49 -26.60 -37.10
CA ARG A 504 13.66 -26.27 -38.30
C ARG A 504 14.41 -25.49 -39.37
N GLU A 505 15.63 -25.05 -39.10
CA GLU A 505 16.49 -24.35 -40.06
C GLU A 505 17.62 -25.23 -40.61
N VAL A 506 17.68 -26.52 -40.27
CA VAL A 506 18.50 -27.54 -40.89
C VAL A 506 17.60 -28.46 -41.73
#